data_30b1ae096765974082729373f5f5e4fa
#
_entry.id   30b1ae096765974082729373f5f5e4fa
#
_cell.length_a   1.000
_cell.length_b   1.000
_cell.length_c   1.000
_cell.angle_alpha   90.00
_cell.angle_beta   90.00
_cell.angle_gamma   90.00
#
_symmetry.space_group_name_H-M   'P 1'
#
loop_
_entity.id
_entity.type
_entity.pdbx_description
1 polymer ?
#
loop_
_entity_poly.entity_id
_entity_poly.type
_entity_poly.pdbx_seq_one_letter_code
_entity_poly.pdbx_strand_id
1 'polypeptide(L)'
;MADSTNLNSNFITDFIDEDLANGVNTRVQTRFPPEPNGYLHIGHAKAICIDFSIAEKYGGVCNLRLDDTNPSKEDVEYVDAIKEDIEWLGYKWNEVYYASSYFDFLYECAIKLIKEGKAYVCDLSPEEIREYRGTLTEPGKNSPYRDRSVEENLDLFRQMTEGEFANGEKVLRAKIDMASPNINMRDPVIYRIAHVSHHQTGDKWCVYPMYDFAHPLSDAAEKVTYSLCSLEFENHRPLYNWFIDAIGFEEPPRQIEFARLNLNYCVTSKRKCLEMVQTGVVNGWDDPRMVTLCGMRRRGYPAAAIRDFISRVGVAKAYSVVDYGLLEACVRDNLNQNAPRAMAVLNPLKLVIDNYPEGKTEEIEVEINPDKPELGRRKVTFSRELYVEREDFMAEPVKKYFRLFPGNEVRLKSAYYVTCNSYDTDENGEVTCLHCTYDPESRGGETPDGRKVRGTLHWVSAADNVKAQVRLYDRLFNTENPAGEDGNGDYLQNINPDSLKIIDGCLLEGGLRDAKPGDTFQFMRQGYFCVDKDSTPGNLIINRTVALNSSWDKKKK
;
A
#
# COMPACT_ATOMS: atom_id res chain seq x y z
N MET A 1 6.48 -21.27 -7.24
CA MET A 1 5.45 -20.94 -8.22
C MET A 1 4.44 -20.11 -7.47
N ALA A 2 4.32 -18.82 -7.79
CA ALA A 2 3.33 -17.95 -7.17
C ALA A 2 1.95 -18.48 -7.57
N ASP A 3 1.11 -18.77 -6.58
CA ASP A 3 -0.31 -18.99 -6.81
C ASP A 3 -0.84 -17.77 -7.59
N SER A 4 -1.20 -18.01 -8.85
CA SER A 4 -1.87 -17.03 -9.67
C SER A 4 -3.09 -16.58 -8.88
N THR A 5 -3.16 -15.30 -8.56
CA THR A 5 -4.34 -14.68 -7.96
C THR A 5 -5.52 -15.02 -8.85
N ASN A 6 -6.33 -15.96 -8.40
CA ASN A 6 -7.57 -16.34 -9.07
C ASN A 6 -8.49 -15.12 -8.98
N LEU A 7 -8.38 -14.20 -9.95
CA LEU A 7 -9.42 -13.19 -10.14
C LEU A 7 -10.70 -13.97 -10.44
N ASN A 8 -11.60 -13.99 -9.44
CA ASN A 8 -12.94 -14.53 -9.62
C ASN A 8 -13.58 -13.86 -10.85
N SER A 9 -14.42 -14.58 -11.57
CA SER A 9 -15.22 -14.02 -12.66
C SER A 9 -15.85 -12.72 -12.19
N ASN A 10 -15.73 -11.68 -12.99
CA ASN A 10 -16.27 -10.35 -12.73
C ASN A 10 -16.63 -9.70 -14.07
N PHE A 11 -17.34 -8.58 -14.03
CA PHE A 11 -17.85 -7.95 -15.25
C PHE A 11 -16.75 -7.56 -16.26
N ILE A 12 -15.49 -7.31 -15.84
CA ILE A 12 -14.37 -7.04 -16.77
C ILE A 12 -14.03 -8.32 -17.52
N THR A 13 -13.90 -9.44 -16.81
CA THR A 13 -13.64 -10.72 -17.44
C THR A 13 -14.77 -11.15 -18.36
N ASP A 14 -16.01 -10.85 -18.00
CA ASP A 14 -17.17 -11.16 -18.85
C ASP A 14 -17.10 -10.39 -20.18
N PHE A 15 -16.72 -9.11 -20.17
CA PHE A 15 -16.51 -8.33 -21.39
C PHE A 15 -15.33 -8.86 -22.22
N ILE A 16 -14.24 -9.27 -21.59
CA ILE A 16 -13.08 -9.83 -22.30
C ILE A 16 -13.44 -11.17 -22.95
N ASP A 17 -14.14 -12.04 -22.21
CA ASP A 17 -14.59 -13.35 -22.71
C ASP A 17 -15.53 -13.19 -23.92
N GLU A 18 -16.45 -12.22 -23.87
CA GLU A 18 -17.35 -11.90 -24.96
C GLU A 18 -16.58 -11.37 -26.19
N ASP A 19 -15.68 -10.42 -26.02
CA ASP A 19 -14.89 -9.84 -27.10
C ASP A 19 -13.98 -10.88 -27.78
N LEU A 20 -13.35 -11.77 -26.99
CA LEU A 20 -12.54 -12.87 -27.54
C LEU A 20 -13.39 -13.90 -28.29
N ALA A 21 -14.56 -14.27 -27.75
CA ALA A 21 -15.48 -15.22 -28.38
C ALA A 21 -16.03 -14.69 -29.71
N ASN A 22 -16.28 -13.38 -29.79
CA ASN A 22 -16.78 -12.71 -30.99
C ASN A 22 -15.69 -12.30 -32.00
N GLY A 23 -14.42 -12.54 -31.67
CA GLY A 23 -13.27 -12.16 -32.50
C GLY A 23 -13.02 -10.66 -32.61
N VAL A 24 -13.54 -9.88 -31.66
CA VAL A 24 -13.27 -8.43 -31.55
C VAL A 24 -11.80 -8.19 -31.23
N ASN A 25 -11.26 -9.00 -30.31
CA ASN A 25 -9.83 -9.04 -29.99
C ASN A 25 -9.30 -10.47 -30.10
N THR A 26 -8.02 -10.60 -30.43
CA THR A 26 -7.31 -11.90 -30.49
C THR A 26 -6.30 -12.05 -29.36
N ARG A 27 -6.08 -11.01 -28.57
CA ARG A 27 -5.11 -10.93 -27.47
C ARG A 27 -5.61 -10.01 -26.38
N VAL A 28 -5.03 -10.15 -25.21
CA VAL A 28 -5.28 -9.25 -24.07
C VAL A 28 -4.01 -8.48 -23.75
N GLN A 29 -4.08 -7.18 -23.82
CA GLN A 29 -2.99 -6.28 -23.43
C GLN A 29 -3.57 -5.15 -22.59
N THR A 30 -3.07 -5.03 -21.38
CA THR A 30 -3.42 -3.97 -20.42
C THR A 30 -2.22 -3.06 -20.16
N ARG A 31 -2.43 -2.02 -19.37
CA ARG A 31 -1.33 -1.18 -18.88
C ARG A 31 -1.69 -0.58 -17.53
N PHE A 32 -0.69 -0.37 -16.69
CA PHE A 32 -0.79 0.46 -15.49
C PHE A 32 -0.15 1.81 -15.77
N PRO A 33 -0.91 2.95 -15.77
CA PRO A 33 -0.42 4.25 -16.20
C PRO A 33 -0.27 5.25 -15.05
N PRO A 34 0.62 5.05 -14.07
CA PRO A 34 0.77 6.00 -12.97
C PRO A 34 1.42 7.31 -13.42
N GLU A 35 0.96 8.46 -12.85
CA GLU A 35 1.74 9.69 -12.90
C GLU A 35 2.93 9.59 -11.95
N PRO A 36 4.19 9.87 -12.39
CA PRO A 36 5.37 9.80 -11.53
C PRO A 36 5.51 11.06 -10.65
N ASN A 37 4.50 11.38 -9.86
CA ASN A 37 4.37 12.59 -9.06
C ASN A 37 4.12 12.30 -7.55
N GLY A 38 4.41 11.08 -7.10
CA GLY A 38 4.27 10.66 -5.70
C GLY A 38 4.32 9.15 -5.53
N TYR A 39 4.44 8.72 -4.28
CA TYR A 39 4.46 7.30 -3.91
C TYR A 39 3.09 6.66 -4.09
N LEU A 40 3.09 5.37 -4.45
CA LEU A 40 1.87 4.57 -4.58
C LEU A 40 1.28 4.23 -3.21
N HIS A 41 -0.03 4.04 -3.16
CA HIS A 41 -0.76 3.64 -1.97
C HIS A 41 -1.69 2.44 -2.25
N ILE A 42 -2.37 1.95 -1.23
CA ILE A 42 -3.25 0.77 -1.32
C ILE A 42 -4.31 0.87 -2.44
N GLY A 43 -4.76 2.07 -2.77
CA GLY A 43 -5.69 2.29 -3.89
C GLY A 43 -5.05 1.93 -5.24
N HIS A 44 -3.77 2.27 -5.44
CA HIS A 44 -3.00 1.90 -6.63
C HIS A 44 -2.73 0.39 -6.67
N ALA A 45 -2.53 -0.27 -5.51
CA ALA A 45 -2.39 -1.73 -5.46
C ALA A 45 -3.60 -2.44 -6.08
N LYS A 46 -4.82 -1.90 -5.90
CA LYS A 46 -6.02 -2.46 -6.55
C LYS A 46 -5.92 -2.38 -8.07
N ALA A 47 -5.54 -1.24 -8.62
CA ALA A 47 -5.38 -1.07 -10.07
C ALA A 47 -4.27 -2.00 -10.60
N ILE A 48 -3.10 -2.03 -9.95
CA ILE A 48 -2.00 -2.94 -10.31
C ILE A 48 -2.47 -4.39 -10.33
N CYS A 49 -3.13 -4.86 -9.25
CA CYS A 49 -3.62 -6.23 -9.19
C CYS A 49 -4.62 -6.54 -10.31
N ILE A 50 -5.51 -5.61 -10.66
CA ILE A 50 -6.49 -5.81 -11.73
C ILE A 50 -5.79 -5.85 -13.10
N ASP A 51 -4.97 -4.84 -13.42
CA ASP A 51 -4.31 -4.71 -14.73
C ASP A 51 -3.40 -5.91 -15.03
N PHE A 52 -2.54 -6.28 -14.08
CA PHE A 52 -1.60 -7.37 -14.24
C PHE A 52 -2.26 -8.74 -14.20
N SER A 53 -3.18 -8.98 -13.24
CA SER A 53 -3.82 -10.31 -13.13
C SER A 53 -4.76 -10.61 -14.29
N ILE A 54 -5.39 -9.60 -14.91
CA ILE A 54 -6.16 -9.78 -16.13
C ILE A 54 -5.23 -10.20 -17.28
N ALA A 55 -4.12 -9.51 -17.49
CA ALA A 55 -3.16 -9.90 -18.49
C ALA A 55 -2.66 -11.35 -18.28
N GLU A 56 -2.26 -11.69 -17.06
CA GLU A 56 -1.81 -13.04 -16.70
C GLU A 56 -2.88 -14.11 -16.96
N LYS A 57 -4.14 -13.85 -16.55
CA LYS A 57 -5.26 -14.78 -16.71
C LYS A 57 -5.49 -15.20 -18.17
N TYR A 58 -5.31 -14.26 -19.09
CA TYR A 58 -5.54 -14.51 -20.53
C TYR A 58 -4.24 -14.78 -21.32
N GLY A 59 -3.11 -15.00 -20.64
CA GLY A 59 -1.82 -15.22 -21.29
C GLY A 59 -1.34 -14.02 -22.12
N GLY A 60 -1.81 -12.83 -21.75
CA GLY A 60 -1.48 -11.56 -22.37
C GLY A 60 -0.33 -10.84 -21.68
N VAL A 61 -0.22 -9.53 -21.88
CA VAL A 61 0.84 -8.69 -21.32
C VAL A 61 0.27 -7.43 -20.68
N CYS A 62 0.96 -6.94 -19.65
CA CYS A 62 0.70 -5.65 -19.02
C CYS A 62 1.94 -4.76 -19.12
N ASN A 63 1.78 -3.53 -19.63
CA ASN A 63 2.85 -2.55 -19.72
C ASN A 63 2.80 -1.58 -18.53
N LEU A 64 3.95 -1.03 -18.18
CA LEU A 64 4.05 0.13 -17.30
C LEU A 64 4.20 1.38 -18.17
N ARG A 65 3.21 2.26 -18.16
CA ARG A 65 3.30 3.57 -18.82
C ARG A 65 3.34 4.68 -17.80
N LEU A 66 4.46 5.34 -17.67
CA LEU A 66 4.59 6.54 -16.85
C LEU A 66 3.91 7.70 -17.55
N ASP A 67 2.81 8.20 -16.98
CA ASP A 67 2.08 9.34 -17.53
C ASP A 67 2.78 10.64 -17.10
N ASP A 68 3.78 11.01 -17.88
CA ASP A 68 4.62 12.20 -17.73
C ASP A 68 4.21 13.34 -18.65
N THR A 69 2.91 13.52 -18.87
CA THR A 69 2.38 14.62 -19.70
C THR A 69 2.46 16.00 -19.04
N ASN A 70 2.65 16.06 -17.73
CA ASN A 70 2.72 17.31 -16.97
C ASN A 70 4.15 17.63 -16.53
N PRO A 71 4.89 18.54 -17.21
CA PRO A 71 6.32 18.75 -17.00
C PRO A 71 6.71 19.30 -15.62
N SER A 72 5.75 19.83 -14.84
CA SER A 72 6.05 20.55 -13.59
C SER A 72 6.00 19.70 -12.32
N LYS A 73 5.75 18.40 -12.40
CA LYS A 73 5.43 17.58 -11.22
C LYS A 73 6.18 16.25 -11.10
N GLU A 74 7.13 15.99 -11.98
CA GLU A 74 7.70 14.63 -12.15
C GLU A 74 9.11 14.55 -11.60
N ASP A 75 9.39 13.46 -10.85
CA ASP A 75 10.69 13.17 -10.26
C ASP A 75 11.10 11.72 -10.51
N VAL A 76 12.38 11.50 -10.80
CA VAL A 76 12.98 10.18 -11.01
C VAL A 76 12.81 9.29 -9.77
N GLU A 77 12.83 9.87 -8.57
CA GLU A 77 12.59 9.16 -7.31
C GLU A 77 11.25 8.39 -7.33
N TYR A 78 10.19 9.02 -7.85
CA TYR A 78 8.89 8.37 -7.92
C TYR A 78 8.82 7.27 -8.97
N VAL A 79 9.55 7.41 -10.08
CA VAL A 79 9.66 6.36 -11.11
C VAL A 79 10.25 5.08 -10.52
N ASP A 80 11.35 5.19 -9.78
CA ASP A 80 12.02 4.05 -9.15
C ASP A 80 11.14 3.43 -8.05
N ALA A 81 10.48 4.25 -7.23
CA ALA A 81 9.56 3.78 -6.22
C ALA A 81 8.36 3.02 -6.81
N ILE A 82 7.79 3.50 -7.93
CA ILE A 82 6.70 2.82 -8.65
C ILE A 82 7.12 1.44 -9.14
N LYS A 83 8.30 1.33 -9.73
CA LYS A 83 8.86 0.06 -10.22
C LYS A 83 9.07 -0.92 -9.05
N GLU A 84 9.72 -0.45 -7.98
CA GLU A 84 9.96 -1.26 -6.78
C GLU A 84 8.65 -1.78 -6.16
N ASP A 85 7.62 -0.95 -6.10
CA ASP A 85 6.32 -1.32 -5.54
C ASP A 85 5.58 -2.38 -6.38
N ILE A 86 5.65 -2.29 -7.73
CA ILE A 86 5.07 -3.29 -8.63
C ILE A 86 5.80 -4.63 -8.49
N GLU A 87 7.14 -4.61 -8.48
CA GLU A 87 7.97 -5.81 -8.27
C GLU A 87 7.72 -6.43 -6.90
N TRP A 88 7.64 -5.61 -5.85
CA TRP A 88 7.31 -6.08 -4.51
C TRP A 88 5.94 -6.75 -4.43
N LEU A 89 4.93 -6.22 -5.14
CA LEU A 89 3.62 -6.87 -5.25
C LEU A 89 3.68 -8.20 -6.01
N GLY A 90 4.81 -8.55 -6.62
CA GLY A 90 5.05 -9.82 -7.31
C GLY A 90 4.69 -9.80 -8.79
N TYR A 91 4.48 -8.62 -9.37
CA TYR A 91 4.19 -8.45 -10.78
C TYR A 91 5.42 -8.03 -11.59
N LYS A 92 5.39 -8.34 -12.88
CA LYS A 92 6.42 -7.94 -13.83
C LYS A 92 5.75 -7.35 -15.07
N TRP A 93 6.11 -6.13 -15.40
CA TRP A 93 5.66 -5.49 -16.66
C TRP A 93 6.38 -6.08 -17.87
N ASN A 94 5.72 -5.97 -19.02
CA ASN A 94 6.31 -6.38 -20.30
C ASN A 94 7.29 -5.30 -20.81
N GLU A 95 6.81 -4.08 -20.99
CA GLU A 95 7.61 -2.93 -21.43
C GLU A 95 7.34 -1.71 -20.52
N VAL A 96 8.30 -0.77 -20.51
CA VAL A 96 8.15 0.54 -19.86
C VAL A 96 8.05 1.61 -20.93
N TYR A 97 6.99 2.38 -20.88
CA TYR A 97 6.77 3.53 -21.76
C TYR A 97 6.66 4.81 -20.95
N TYR A 98 6.97 5.92 -21.60
CA TYR A 98 6.69 7.26 -21.13
C TYR A 98 5.69 7.92 -22.07
N ALA A 99 4.69 8.61 -21.56
CA ALA A 99 3.74 9.35 -22.39
C ALA A 99 4.45 10.40 -23.25
N SER A 100 5.52 11.02 -22.73
CA SER A 100 6.37 11.95 -23.45
C SER A 100 7.09 11.36 -24.66
N SER A 101 7.30 10.03 -24.71
CA SER A 101 7.86 9.36 -25.89
C SER A 101 6.94 9.44 -27.11
N TYR A 102 5.67 9.73 -26.89
CA TYR A 102 4.65 9.85 -27.94
C TYR A 102 4.35 11.31 -28.33
N PHE A 103 5.05 12.32 -27.80
CA PHE A 103 4.72 13.72 -28.06
C PHE A 103 4.76 14.10 -29.55
N ASP A 104 5.71 13.57 -30.33
CA ASP A 104 5.74 13.77 -31.79
C ASP A 104 4.49 13.14 -32.45
N PHE A 105 4.12 11.92 -32.07
CA PHE A 105 2.91 11.25 -32.57
C PHE A 105 1.62 12.00 -32.18
N LEU A 106 1.52 12.42 -30.91
CA LEU A 106 0.38 13.21 -30.42
C LEU A 106 0.25 14.55 -31.14
N TYR A 107 1.37 15.18 -31.44
CA TYR A 107 1.40 16.40 -32.23
C TYR A 107 0.83 16.17 -33.64
N GLU A 108 1.26 15.12 -34.34
CA GLU A 108 0.72 14.76 -35.66
C GLU A 108 -0.77 14.42 -35.60
N CYS A 109 -1.26 13.77 -34.54
CA CYS A 109 -2.68 13.56 -34.32
C CYS A 109 -3.44 14.88 -34.16
N ALA A 110 -2.87 15.86 -33.45
CA ALA A 110 -3.47 17.19 -33.31
C ALA A 110 -3.53 17.93 -34.66
N ILE A 111 -2.46 17.87 -35.46
CA ILE A 111 -2.42 18.41 -36.82
C ILE A 111 -3.49 17.77 -37.71
N LYS A 112 -3.69 16.44 -37.60
CA LYS A 112 -4.75 15.74 -38.32
C LYS A 112 -6.14 16.26 -37.94
N LEU A 113 -6.42 16.42 -36.63
CA LEU A 113 -7.71 16.97 -36.16
C LEU A 113 -7.94 18.40 -36.69
N ILE A 114 -6.91 19.25 -36.74
CA ILE A 114 -7.04 20.60 -37.31
C ILE A 114 -7.35 20.51 -38.80
N LYS A 115 -6.63 19.70 -39.57
CA LYS A 115 -6.85 19.53 -41.02
C LYS A 115 -8.24 19.03 -41.37
N GLU A 116 -8.83 18.21 -40.49
CA GLU A 116 -10.19 17.70 -40.65
C GLU A 116 -11.28 18.64 -40.08
N GLY A 117 -10.88 19.83 -39.58
CA GLY A 117 -11.82 20.79 -38.98
C GLY A 117 -12.38 20.33 -37.63
N LYS A 118 -11.72 19.37 -36.96
CA LYS A 118 -12.11 18.80 -35.68
C LYS A 118 -11.38 19.40 -34.46
N ALA A 119 -10.49 20.38 -34.71
CA ALA A 119 -9.81 21.12 -33.65
C ALA A 119 -9.56 22.56 -34.09
N TYR A 120 -9.47 23.47 -33.13
CA TYR A 120 -9.22 24.91 -33.37
C TYR A 120 -8.41 25.55 -32.25
N VAL A 121 -7.62 26.56 -32.58
CA VAL A 121 -6.89 27.39 -31.60
C VAL A 121 -7.85 28.42 -31.01
N CYS A 122 -7.86 28.51 -29.67
CA CYS A 122 -8.75 29.36 -28.91
C CYS A 122 -7.92 30.35 -28.04
N ASP A 123 -8.28 31.61 -28.06
CA ASP A 123 -7.57 32.68 -27.33
C ASP A 123 -8.31 33.05 -26.02
N LEU A 124 -9.36 32.32 -25.65
CA LEU A 124 -10.05 32.52 -24.37
C LEU A 124 -9.15 32.08 -23.20
N SER A 125 -9.14 32.90 -22.16
CA SER A 125 -8.49 32.57 -20.90
C SER A 125 -9.12 31.33 -20.23
N PRO A 126 -8.45 30.69 -19.27
CA PRO A 126 -9.03 29.57 -18.52
C PRO A 126 -10.36 29.90 -17.83
N GLU A 127 -10.51 31.14 -17.35
CA GLU A 127 -11.73 31.63 -16.71
C GLU A 127 -12.86 31.76 -17.74
N GLU A 128 -12.58 32.36 -18.89
CA GLU A 128 -13.56 32.49 -19.99
C GLU A 128 -13.95 31.12 -20.55
N ILE A 129 -13.00 30.20 -20.73
CA ILE A 129 -13.31 28.83 -21.16
C ILE A 129 -14.27 28.16 -20.17
N ARG A 130 -14.06 28.36 -18.86
CA ARG A 130 -14.96 27.81 -17.82
C ARG A 130 -16.36 28.42 -17.92
N GLU A 131 -16.45 29.76 -18.14
CA GLU A 131 -17.73 30.43 -18.32
C GLU A 131 -18.45 29.96 -19.59
N TYR A 132 -17.76 29.92 -20.74
CA TYR A 132 -18.32 29.46 -22.01
C TYR A 132 -18.76 27.99 -21.99
N ARG A 133 -18.08 27.14 -21.19
CA ARG A 133 -18.44 25.74 -21.06
C ARG A 133 -19.81 25.53 -20.40
N GLY A 134 -20.29 26.50 -19.62
CA GLY A 134 -21.56 26.42 -18.90
C GLY A 134 -21.52 25.48 -17.70
N THR A 135 -22.70 25.02 -17.29
CA THR A 135 -22.89 24.15 -16.11
C THR A 135 -23.49 22.79 -16.49
N LEU A 136 -23.73 21.92 -15.52
CA LEU A 136 -24.42 20.64 -15.76
C LEU A 136 -25.87 20.83 -16.23
N THR A 137 -26.48 21.95 -15.87
CA THR A 137 -27.89 22.28 -16.19
C THR A 137 -28.05 23.30 -17.33
N GLU A 138 -26.98 24.00 -17.68
CA GLU A 138 -26.96 24.99 -18.75
C GLU A 138 -25.97 24.60 -19.84
N PRO A 139 -26.36 24.66 -21.13
CA PRO A 139 -25.45 24.38 -22.23
C PRO A 139 -24.32 25.40 -22.30
N GLY A 140 -23.22 25.00 -22.93
CA GLY A 140 -22.14 25.91 -23.23
C GLY A 140 -22.42 26.81 -24.41
N LYS A 141 -21.55 27.81 -24.60
CA LYS A 141 -21.55 28.75 -25.72
C LYS A 141 -20.35 28.49 -26.63
N ASN A 142 -20.53 28.63 -27.94
CA ASN A 142 -19.42 28.56 -28.88
C ASN A 142 -18.40 29.66 -28.60
N SER A 143 -17.13 29.31 -28.64
CA SER A 143 -16.06 30.30 -28.64
C SER A 143 -16.11 31.18 -29.91
N PRO A 144 -15.81 32.46 -29.84
CA PRO A 144 -15.70 33.32 -31.03
C PRO A 144 -14.59 32.85 -31.99
N TYR A 145 -13.67 32.01 -31.54
CA TYR A 145 -12.55 31.51 -32.33
C TYR A 145 -12.85 30.10 -32.94
N ARG A 146 -14.01 29.56 -32.70
CA ARG A 146 -14.40 28.19 -33.09
C ARG A 146 -14.43 27.97 -34.60
N ASP A 147 -14.70 29.01 -35.36
CA ASP A 147 -14.92 28.93 -36.79
C ASP A 147 -13.75 29.55 -37.61
N ARG A 148 -12.56 29.62 -36.99
CA ARG A 148 -11.32 29.95 -37.70
C ARG A 148 -11.05 28.94 -38.83
N SER A 149 -10.45 29.40 -39.93
CA SER A 149 -10.08 28.49 -41.03
C SER A 149 -9.06 27.43 -40.62
N VAL A 150 -8.99 26.35 -41.36
CA VAL A 150 -7.98 25.31 -41.13
C VAL A 150 -6.57 25.86 -41.24
N GLU A 151 -6.32 26.71 -42.25
CA GLU A 151 -5.02 27.31 -42.48
C GLU A 151 -4.59 28.21 -41.32
N GLU A 152 -5.50 29.06 -40.83
CA GLU A 152 -5.25 29.93 -39.67
C GLU A 152 -4.94 29.09 -38.40
N ASN A 153 -5.73 28.04 -38.14
CA ASN A 153 -5.50 27.17 -37.01
C ASN A 153 -4.16 26.41 -37.08
N LEU A 154 -3.75 25.95 -38.27
CA LEU A 154 -2.46 25.31 -38.49
C LEU A 154 -1.30 26.25 -38.22
N ASP A 155 -1.41 27.52 -38.71
CA ASP A 155 -0.37 28.56 -38.53
C ASP A 155 -0.27 28.93 -37.04
N LEU A 156 -1.39 29.19 -36.37
CA LEU A 156 -1.42 29.48 -34.93
C LEU A 156 -0.88 28.36 -34.07
N PHE A 157 -1.22 27.10 -34.37
CA PHE A 157 -0.72 25.94 -33.61
C PHE A 157 0.79 25.74 -33.79
N ARG A 158 1.30 25.99 -34.99
CA ARG A 158 2.74 26.04 -35.26
C ARG A 158 3.43 27.15 -34.43
N GLN A 159 2.91 28.37 -34.43
CA GLN A 159 3.42 29.49 -33.62
C GLN A 159 3.38 29.18 -32.12
N MET A 160 2.32 28.49 -31.61
CA MET A 160 2.27 28.00 -30.23
C MET A 160 3.45 27.08 -29.92
N THR A 161 3.77 26.17 -30.85
CA THR A 161 4.85 25.19 -30.71
C THR A 161 6.24 25.84 -30.81
N GLU A 162 6.37 26.90 -31.60
CA GLU A 162 7.58 27.69 -31.73
C GLU A 162 7.81 28.67 -30.57
N GLY A 163 6.85 28.72 -29.61
CA GLY A 163 6.97 29.51 -28.38
C GLY A 163 6.67 31.01 -28.54
N GLU A 164 5.93 31.41 -29.58
CA GLU A 164 5.62 32.82 -29.85
C GLU A 164 4.57 33.39 -28.87
N PHE A 165 3.86 32.55 -28.10
CA PHE A 165 2.81 32.96 -27.18
C PHE A 165 3.16 32.63 -25.72
N ALA A 166 2.68 33.45 -24.80
CA ALA A 166 2.85 33.23 -23.35
C ALA A 166 1.97 32.10 -22.83
N ASN A 167 2.30 31.60 -21.61
CA ASN A 167 1.48 30.63 -20.91
C ASN A 167 0.05 31.13 -20.72
N GLY A 168 -0.93 30.32 -21.12
CA GLY A 168 -2.35 30.63 -20.98
C GLY A 168 -2.92 31.57 -22.04
N GLU A 169 -2.10 32.08 -22.97
CA GLU A 169 -2.55 33.01 -24.03
C GLU A 169 -3.38 32.29 -25.10
N LYS A 170 -3.00 31.07 -25.46
CA LYS A 170 -3.72 30.22 -26.41
C LYS A 170 -3.75 28.78 -25.97
N VAL A 171 -4.80 28.07 -26.39
CA VAL A 171 -4.95 26.62 -26.23
C VAL A 171 -5.47 26.02 -27.54
N LEU A 172 -5.18 24.75 -27.77
CA LEU A 172 -5.87 23.97 -28.81
C LEU A 172 -7.06 23.25 -28.19
N ARG A 173 -8.23 23.36 -28.81
CA ARG A 173 -9.46 22.72 -28.35
C ARG A 173 -10.00 21.77 -29.43
N ALA A 174 -10.54 20.61 -28.99
CA ALA A 174 -11.35 19.77 -29.88
C ALA A 174 -12.66 20.49 -30.23
N LYS A 175 -13.14 20.34 -31.46
CA LYS A 175 -14.41 20.89 -31.95
C LYS A 175 -15.47 19.80 -31.96
N ILE A 176 -16.26 19.71 -30.90
CA ILE A 176 -17.23 18.63 -30.69
C ILE A 176 -18.65 19.21 -30.58
N ASP A 177 -19.16 19.45 -29.38
CA ASP A 177 -20.52 19.94 -29.16
C ASP A 177 -20.61 20.73 -27.83
N MET A 178 -20.76 22.04 -27.93
CA MET A 178 -20.89 22.92 -26.77
C MET A 178 -22.24 22.78 -26.06
N ALA A 179 -23.24 22.13 -26.67
CA ALA A 179 -24.53 21.84 -26.05
C ALA A 179 -24.62 20.44 -25.43
N SER A 180 -23.57 19.64 -25.53
CA SER A 180 -23.56 18.28 -24.97
C SER A 180 -23.95 18.25 -23.49
N PRO A 181 -24.80 17.30 -23.05
CA PRO A 181 -25.09 17.10 -21.63
C PRO A 181 -23.83 16.64 -20.86
N ASN A 182 -22.88 15.97 -21.53
CA ASN A 182 -21.58 15.63 -20.96
C ASN A 182 -20.61 16.82 -21.12
N ILE A 183 -20.27 17.40 -19.99
CA ILE A 183 -19.42 18.61 -19.95
C ILE A 183 -18.02 18.37 -20.54
N ASN A 184 -17.52 17.11 -20.51
CA ASN A 184 -16.23 16.74 -21.09
C ASN A 184 -16.24 16.78 -22.63
N MET A 185 -17.41 16.75 -23.26
CA MET A 185 -17.60 16.83 -24.70
C MET A 185 -17.76 18.26 -25.22
N ARG A 186 -17.75 19.27 -24.32
CA ARG A 186 -17.94 20.68 -24.67
C ARG A 186 -16.63 21.31 -25.08
N ASP A 187 -16.16 21.03 -26.28
CA ASP A 187 -14.91 21.50 -26.87
C ASP A 187 -13.74 21.52 -25.86
N PRO A 188 -13.29 20.36 -25.38
CA PRO A 188 -12.24 20.28 -24.36
C PRO A 188 -10.90 20.80 -24.88
N VAL A 189 -10.09 21.33 -23.96
CA VAL A 189 -8.70 21.69 -24.26
C VAL A 189 -7.89 20.41 -24.46
N ILE A 190 -7.13 20.31 -25.55
CA ILE A 190 -6.28 19.17 -25.88
C ILE A 190 -4.78 19.50 -25.85
N TYR A 191 -4.39 20.77 -26.04
CA TYR A 191 -3.03 21.28 -25.82
C TYR A 191 -3.03 22.61 -25.10
N ARG A 192 -2.03 22.79 -24.23
CA ARG A 192 -1.74 24.06 -23.54
C ARG A 192 -0.29 24.48 -23.74
N ILE A 193 -0.02 25.79 -23.62
CA ILE A 193 1.32 26.32 -23.59
C ILE A 193 1.86 26.27 -22.16
N ALA A 194 3.08 25.75 -22.00
CA ALA A 194 3.82 25.78 -20.75
C ALA A 194 5.33 25.87 -21.05
N HIS A 195 5.91 27.04 -20.78
CA HIS A 195 7.35 27.26 -20.92
C HIS A 195 8.11 26.70 -19.71
N VAL A 196 8.20 25.37 -19.66
CA VAL A 196 8.85 24.60 -18.59
C VAL A 196 9.64 23.47 -19.23
N SER A 197 10.88 23.24 -18.76
CA SER A 197 11.69 22.10 -19.19
C SER A 197 11.06 20.77 -18.70
N HIS A 198 11.00 19.77 -19.58
CA HIS A 198 10.45 18.46 -19.29
C HIS A 198 11.56 17.47 -18.94
N HIS A 199 11.38 16.62 -17.94
CA HIS A 199 12.42 15.70 -17.43
C HIS A 199 12.96 14.72 -18.49
N GLN A 200 12.16 14.33 -19.50
CA GLN A 200 12.59 13.44 -20.60
C GLN A 200 12.92 14.19 -21.88
N THR A 201 12.14 15.18 -22.27
CA THR A 201 12.27 15.87 -23.57
C THR A 201 13.02 17.20 -23.50
N GLY A 202 13.41 17.65 -22.28
CA GLY A 202 14.09 18.93 -22.09
C GLY A 202 13.25 20.10 -22.58
N ASP A 203 13.87 21.00 -23.34
CA ASP A 203 13.25 22.22 -23.87
C ASP A 203 12.71 22.04 -25.30
N LYS A 204 12.57 20.81 -25.78
CA LYS A 204 12.06 20.52 -27.14
C LYS A 204 10.64 21.04 -27.34
N TRP A 205 9.80 21.00 -26.30
CA TRP A 205 8.40 21.36 -26.35
C TRP A 205 8.07 22.51 -25.39
N CYS A 206 7.22 23.41 -25.83
CA CYS A 206 6.56 24.42 -24.98
C CYS A 206 5.03 24.31 -25.06
N VAL A 207 4.52 23.32 -25.78
CA VAL A 207 3.11 22.90 -25.79
C VAL A 207 3.01 21.47 -25.30
N TYR A 208 2.05 21.19 -24.43
CA TYR A 208 1.87 19.88 -23.81
C TYR A 208 0.44 19.40 -23.98
N PRO A 209 0.25 18.09 -24.33
CA PRO A 209 -1.07 17.51 -24.47
C PRO A 209 -1.77 17.42 -23.12
N MET A 210 -3.08 17.56 -23.12
CA MET A 210 -3.90 17.29 -21.94
C MET A 210 -4.16 15.80 -21.81
N TYR A 211 -4.41 15.34 -20.59
CA TYR A 211 -4.62 13.92 -20.24
C TYR A 211 -5.66 13.25 -21.16
N ASP A 212 -6.85 13.84 -21.31
CA ASP A 212 -7.94 13.24 -22.10
C ASP A 212 -7.61 13.04 -23.59
N PHE A 213 -6.62 13.79 -24.11
CA PHE A 213 -6.12 13.60 -25.47
C PHE A 213 -4.97 12.61 -25.53
N ALA A 214 -4.00 12.71 -24.62
CA ALA A 214 -2.82 11.85 -24.63
C ALA A 214 -3.15 10.39 -24.30
N HIS A 215 -4.03 10.18 -23.33
CA HIS A 215 -4.35 8.85 -22.78
C HIS A 215 -4.93 7.88 -23.83
N PRO A 216 -6.02 8.17 -24.57
CA PRO A 216 -6.55 7.27 -25.58
C PRO A 216 -5.55 7.00 -26.72
N LEU A 217 -4.84 8.02 -27.16
CA LEU A 217 -3.92 7.92 -28.28
C LEU A 217 -2.65 7.13 -27.91
N SER A 218 -2.16 7.27 -26.69
CA SER A 218 -1.06 6.45 -26.18
C SER A 218 -1.49 4.99 -26.02
N ASP A 219 -2.72 4.73 -25.53
CA ASP A 219 -3.26 3.37 -25.46
C ASP A 219 -3.30 2.72 -26.85
N ALA A 220 -3.76 3.44 -27.87
CA ALA A 220 -3.80 2.96 -29.25
C ALA A 220 -2.39 2.76 -29.84
N ALA A 221 -1.45 3.68 -29.60
CA ALA A 221 -0.06 3.57 -30.07
C ALA A 221 0.65 2.34 -29.48
N GLU A 222 0.39 2.04 -28.21
CA GLU A 222 0.91 0.85 -27.51
C GLU A 222 0.13 -0.44 -27.85
N LYS A 223 -0.96 -0.35 -28.62
CA LYS A 223 -1.85 -1.47 -28.95
C LYS A 223 -2.49 -2.12 -27.70
N VAL A 224 -2.81 -1.31 -26.69
CA VAL A 224 -3.61 -1.75 -25.55
C VAL A 224 -4.99 -2.20 -26.04
N THR A 225 -5.45 -3.37 -25.61
CA THR A 225 -6.78 -3.86 -25.96
C THR A 225 -7.83 -3.43 -24.95
N TYR A 226 -7.47 -3.48 -23.66
CA TYR A 226 -8.35 -3.11 -22.55
C TYR A 226 -7.69 -2.04 -21.68
N SER A 227 -8.26 -0.85 -21.76
CA SER A 227 -7.86 0.34 -20.99
C SER A 227 -8.66 0.36 -19.69
N LEU A 228 -8.09 -0.22 -18.61
CA LEU A 228 -8.77 -0.30 -17.32
C LEU A 228 -8.47 0.96 -16.50
N CYS A 229 -9.51 1.56 -15.91
CA CYS A 229 -9.37 2.78 -15.11
C CYS A 229 -10.43 2.87 -14.00
N SER A 230 -10.32 3.89 -13.15
CA SER A 230 -11.29 4.10 -12.07
C SER A 230 -12.60 4.72 -12.59
N LEU A 231 -13.72 4.52 -11.87
CA LEU A 231 -15.04 5.07 -12.19
C LEU A 231 -15.06 6.61 -12.31
N GLU A 232 -14.04 7.30 -11.84
CA GLU A 232 -13.90 8.75 -12.01
C GLU A 232 -13.84 9.14 -13.49
N PHE A 233 -13.38 8.24 -14.35
CA PHE A 233 -13.25 8.43 -15.80
C PHE A 233 -14.44 7.95 -16.61
N GLU A 234 -15.52 7.46 -15.99
CA GLU A 234 -16.70 6.99 -16.71
C GLU A 234 -17.29 8.07 -17.63
N ASN A 235 -17.39 9.29 -17.14
CA ASN A 235 -17.87 10.43 -17.94
C ASN A 235 -16.85 10.94 -18.98
N HIS A 236 -15.59 10.51 -18.90
CA HIS A 236 -14.54 10.78 -19.89
C HIS A 236 -14.52 9.76 -21.02
N ARG A 237 -15.11 8.56 -20.86
CA ARG A 237 -15.13 7.50 -21.89
C ARG A 237 -15.73 7.95 -23.23
N PRO A 238 -16.82 8.76 -23.31
CA PRO A 238 -17.29 9.28 -24.59
C PRO A 238 -16.25 10.13 -25.31
N LEU A 239 -15.46 10.91 -24.58
CA LEU A 239 -14.36 11.71 -25.14
C LEU A 239 -13.19 10.83 -25.58
N TYR A 240 -12.84 9.82 -24.79
CA TYR A 240 -11.85 8.80 -25.14
C TYR A 240 -12.21 8.14 -26.50
N ASN A 241 -13.44 7.65 -26.65
CA ASN A 241 -13.91 7.03 -27.87
C ASN A 241 -13.92 8.03 -29.04
N TRP A 242 -14.31 9.28 -28.80
CA TRP A 242 -14.32 10.30 -29.84
C TRP A 242 -12.92 10.54 -30.43
N PHE A 243 -11.86 10.59 -29.62
CA PHE A 243 -10.50 10.72 -30.14
C PHE A 243 -10.05 9.49 -30.93
N ILE A 244 -10.35 8.29 -30.42
CA ILE A 244 -10.03 7.04 -31.11
C ILE A 244 -10.69 7.01 -32.51
N ASP A 245 -12.00 7.33 -32.58
CA ASP A 245 -12.77 7.36 -33.82
C ASP A 245 -12.29 8.48 -34.76
N ALA A 246 -12.02 9.66 -34.21
CA ALA A 246 -11.60 10.84 -35.00
C ALA A 246 -10.23 10.64 -35.65
N ILE A 247 -9.31 9.93 -34.99
CA ILE A 247 -7.99 9.59 -35.55
C ILE A 247 -8.07 8.33 -36.43
N GLY A 248 -8.95 7.36 -36.09
CA GLY A 248 -9.20 6.17 -36.91
C GLY A 248 -8.12 5.10 -36.78
N PHE A 249 -8.15 4.34 -35.68
CA PHE A 249 -7.28 3.20 -35.46
C PHE A 249 -7.93 1.89 -35.93
N GLU A 250 -7.15 0.97 -36.48
CA GLU A 250 -7.63 -0.35 -36.93
C GLU A 250 -8.00 -1.27 -35.75
N GLU A 251 -7.23 -1.19 -34.64
CA GLU A 251 -7.44 -1.94 -33.40
C GLU A 251 -7.71 -0.96 -32.25
N PRO A 252 -8.97 -0.46 -32.09
CA PRO A 252 -9.29 0.52 -31.07
C PRO A 252 -9.25 -0.10 -29.66
N PRO A 253 -8.62 0.54 -28.68
CA PRO A 253 -8.66 0.10 -27.31
C PRO A 253 -10.08 0.31 -26.70
N ARG A 254 -10.48 -0.59 -25.78
CA ARG A 254 -11.74 -0.49 -25.05
C ARG A 254 -11.50 -0.02 -23.63
N GLN A 255 -12.04 1.16 -23.26
CA GLN A 255 -11.99 1.65 -21.89
C GLN A 255 -13.08 0.97 -21.04
N ILE A 256 -12.69 0.47 -19.86
CA ILE A 256 -13.57 -0.16 -18.87
C ILE A 256 -13.24 0.40 -17.49
N GLU A 257 -14.26 0.88 -16.77
CA GLU A 257 -14.06 1.50 -15.46
C GLU A 257 -14.49 0.56 -14.33
N PHE A 258 -13.76 0.63 -13.21
CA PHE A 258 -14.04 -0.07 -11.97
C PHE A 258 -13.97 0.86 -10.75
N ALA A 259 -14.68 0.51 -9.67
CA ALA A 259 -14.69 1.31 -8.46
C ALA A 259 -13.31 1.28 -7.79
N ARG A 260 -12.77 2.48 -7.48
CA ARG A 260 -11.54 2.60 -6.70
C ARG A 260 -11.72 2.01 -5.29
N LEU A 261 -10.61 1.69 -4.65
CA LEU A 261 -10.60 1.25 -3.26
C LEU A 261 -10.71 2.47 -2.33
N ASN A 262 -11.79 2.52 -1.56
CA ASN A 262 -11.92 3.43 -0.43
C ASN A 262 -11.78 2.62 0.85
N LEU A 263 -10.79 2.94 1.65
CA LEU A 263 -10.48 2.27 2.92
C LEU A 263 -10.78 3.24 4.06
N ASN A 264 -11.49 2.78 5.11
CA ASN A 264 -11.73 3.59 6.29
C ASN A 264 -10.45 3.75 7.15
N TYR A 265 -10.45 4.63 8.13
CA TYR A 265 -9.33 4.95 9.04
C TYR A 265 -8.04 5.37 8.36
N CYS A 266 -8.08 5.84 7.11
CA CYS A 266 -6.91 6.30 6.39
C CYS A 266 -7.20 7.49 5.48
N VAL A 267 -6.12 8.13 5.05
CA VAL A 267 -6.13 9.20 4.04
C VAL A 267 -5.19 8.78 2.91
N THR A 268 -5.68 8.82 1.67
CA THR A 268 -4.94 8.44 0.46
C THR A 268 -4.64 9.62 -0.47
N SER A 269 -5.15 10.82 -0.15
CA SER A 269 -4.87 12.03 -0.92
C SER A 269 -3.39 12.40 -0.88
N LYS A 270 -2.72 12.45 -2.04
CA LYS A 270 -1.29 12.82 -2.17
C LYS A 270 -0.98 14.14 -1.45
N ARG A 271 -1.81 15.17 -1.64
CA ARG A 271 -1.63 16.47 -0.99
C ARG A 271 -1.62 16.36 0.54
N LYS A 272 -2.58 15.62 1.10
CA LYS A 272 -2.68 15.43 2.56
C LYS A 272 -1.55 14.54 3.09
N CYS A 273 -1.14 13.52 2.33
CA CYS A 273 0.03 12.71 2.70
C CYS A 273 1.31 13.54 2.71
N LEU A 274 1.51 14.40 1.70
CA LEU A 274 2.65 15.32 1.65
C LEU A 274 2.63 16.30 2.83
N GLU A 275 1.47 16.86 3.16
CA GLU A 275 1.30 17.73 4.32
C GLU A 275 1.69 17.04 5.63
N MET A 276 1.28 15.79 5.84
CA MET A 276 1.67 15.00 7.03
C MET A 276 3.17 14.76 7.11
N VAL A 277 3.83 14.54 5.97
CA VAL A 277 5.30 14.39 5.92
C VAL A 277 5.98 15.73 6.23
N GLN A 278 5.54 16.82 5.59
CA GLN A 278 6.14 18.14 5.77
C GLN A 278 5.95 18.73 7.18
N THR A 279 4.83 18.42 7.82
CA THR A 279 4.53 18.88 9.18
C THR A 279 5.09 17.95 10.27
N GLY A 280 5.72 16.83 9.89
CA GLY A 280 6.32 15.90 10.85
C GLY A 280 5.32 15.03 11.63
N VAL A 281 4.08 14.96 11.19
CA VAL A 281 3.06 14.02 11.73
C VAL A 281 3.49 12.58 11.49
N VAL A 282 4.13 12.33 10.35
CA VAL A 282 4.75 11.06 9.99
C VAL A 282 6.22 11.29 9.59
N ASN A 283 7.05 10.23 9.72
CA ASN A 283 8.50 10.31 9.52
C ASN A 283 8.95 10.13 8.05
N GLY A 284 8.07 10.42 7.10
CA GLY A 284 8.34 10.24 5.67
C GLY A 284 7.26 9.42 4.97
N TRP A 285 7.42 9.25 3.67
CA TRP A 285 6.46 8.52 2.84
C TRP A 285 6.37 7.01 3.17
N ASP A 286 7.42 6.45 3.73
CA ASP A 286 7.51 5.07 4.16
C ASP A 286 7.20 4.87 5.65
N ASP A 287 6.58 5.85 6.31
CA ASP A 287 6.15 5.70 7.70
C ASP A 287 5.16 4.51 7.80
N PRO A 288 5.42 3.54 8.69
CA PRO A 288 4.58 2.35 8.85
C PRO A 288 3.11 2.60 9.23
N ARG A 289 2.74 3.83 9.56
CA ARG A 289 1.35 4.24 9.83
C ARG A 289 0.59 4.68 8.58
N MET A 290 1.31 4.94 7.48
CA MET A 290 0.72 5.32 6.20
C MET A 290 0.30 4.08 5.40
N VAL A 291 -0.69 4.26 4.53
CA VAL A 291 -1.16 3.23 3.59
C VAL A 291 -0.49 3.35 2.21
N THR A 292 0.68 3.98 2.16
CA THR A 292 1.59 3.90 1.02
C THR A 292 2.15 2.48 0.92
N LEU A 293 2.46 2.01 -0.29
CA LEU A 293 3.00 0.66 -0.49
C LEU A 293 4.35 0.50 0.22
N CYS A 294 5.23 1.50 0.10
CA CYS A 294 6.51 1.52 0.82
C CYS A 294 6.34 1.55 2.35
N GLY A 295 5.34 2.27 2.89
CA GLY A 295 5.04 2.29 4.32
C GLY A 295 4.52 0.95 4.84
N MET A 296 3.60 0.32 4.10
CA MET A 296 3.08 -1.01 4.42
C MET A 296 4.18 -2.09 4.34
N ARG A 297 5.05 -2.03 3.31
CA ARG A 297 6.22 -2.91 3.19
C ARG A 297 7.15 -2.76 4.37
N ARG A 298 7.50 -1.54 4.78
CA ARG A 298 8.32 -1.25 5.96
C ARG A 298 7.69 -1.74 7.26
N ARG A 299 6.36 -1.67 7.36
CA ARG A 299 5.62 -2.21 8.50
C ARG A 299 5.67 -3.75 8.56
N GLY A 300 6.03 -4.41 7.46
CA GLY A 300 6.11 -5.86 7.35
C GLY A 300 4.83 -6.52 6.81
N TYR A 301 3.99 -5.78 6.08
CA TYR A 301 2.85 -6.36 5.39
C TYR A 301 3.37 -7.21 4.22
N PRO A 302 3.02 -8.51 4.14
CA PRO A 302 3.41 -9.33 3.00
C PRO A 302 2.65 -8.93 1.73
N ALA A 303 3.35 -8.88 0.60
CA ALA A 303 2.71 -8.60 -0.70
C ALA A 303 1.56 -9.57 -1.01
N ALA A 304 1.72 -10.86 -0.67
CA ALA A 304 0.68 -11.86 -0.82
C ALA A 304 -0.60 -11.53 -0.02
N ALA A 305 -0.45 -10.94 1.18
CA ALA A 305 -1.60 -10.50 1.99
C ALA A 305 -2.33 -9.32 1.36
N ILE A 306 -1.59 -8.39 0.72
CA ILE A 306 -2.19 -7.28 -0.03
C ILE A 306 -2.98 -7.81 -1.22
N ARG A 307 -2.43 -8.76 -2.00
CA ARG A 307 -3.15 -9.38 -3.12
C ARG A 307 -4.38 -10.15 -2.66
N ASP A 308 -4.29 -10.91 -1.57
CA ASP A 308 -5.45 -11.61 -0.98
C ASP A 308 -6.54 -10.61 -0.55
N PHE A 309 -6.15 -9.52 0.12
CA PHE A 309 -7.07 -8.45 0.47
C PHE A 309 -7.79 -7.87 -0.76
N ILE A 310 -7.05 -7.52 -1.82
CA ILE A 310 -7.63 -7.00 -3.07
C ILE A 310 -8.58 -8.03 -3.72
N SER A 311 -8.19 -9.30 -3.72
CA SER A 311 -9.04 -10.40 -4.24
C SER A 311 -10.35 -10.54 -3.46
N ARG A 312 -10.31 -10.42 -2.12
CA ARG A 312 -11.51 -10.46 -1.26
C ARG A 312 -12.41 -9.24 -1.43
N VAL A 313 -11.81 -8.06 -1.65
CA VAL A 313 -12.57 -6.83 -1.99
C VAL A 313 -13.28 -6.97 -3.32
N GLY A 314 -12.63 -7.61 -4.29
CA GLY A 314 -13.17 -7.85 -5.62
C GLY A 314 -13.26 -6.60 -6.51
N VAL A 315 -13.86 -6.79 -7.68
CA VAL A 315 -14.04 -5.78 -8.73
C VAL A 315 -15.53 -5.44 -8.86
N ALA A 316 -15.88 -4.17 -8.68
CA ALA A 316 -17.27 -3.69 -8.73
C ALA A 316 -17.36 -2.36 -9.48
N LYS A 317 -18.58 -2.03 -9.95
CA LYS A 317 -18.95 -0.73 -10.54
C LYS A 317 -19.61 0.23 -9.54
N ALA A 318 -19.70 -0.13 -8.26
CA ALA A 318 -20.28 0.73 -7.23
C ALA A 318 -19.24 1.09 -6.19
N TYR A 319 -19.21 2.34 -5.78
CA TYR A 319 -18.36 2.78 -4.68
C TYR A 319 -18.80 2.12 -3.37
N SER A 320 -17.83 1.61 -2.63
CA SER A 320 -18.02 1.10 -1.28
C SER A 320 -16.83 1.48 -0.42
N VAL A 321 -17.04 1.56 0.89
CA VAL A 321 -15.96 1.73 1.86
C VAL A 321 -15.63 0.36 2.44
N VAL A 322 -14.37 -0.02 2.36
CA VAL A 322 -13.85 -1.29 2.88
C VAL A 322 -13.30 -1.07 4.28
N ASP A 323 -13.57 -2.01 5.20
CA ASP A 323 -13.03 -1.94 6.56
C ASP A 323 -11.53 -2.24 6.59
N TYR A 324 -10.76 -1.35 7.22
CA TYR A 324 -9.31 -1.56 7.45
C TYR A 324 -9.02 -2.88 8.19
N GLY A 325 -9.97 -3.32 9.03
CA GLY A 325 -9.89 -4.61 9.74
C GLY A 325 -9.77 -5.81 8.80
N LEU A 326 -10.35 -5.75 7.59
CA LEU A 326 -10.18 -6.80 6.58
C LEU A 326 -8.73 -6.88 6.08
N LEU A 327 -8.08 -5.75 5.84
CA LEU A 327 -6.67 -5.71 5.47
C LEU A 327 -5.79 -6.32 6.57
N GLU A 328 -6.02 -5.91 7.84
CA GLU A 328 -5.29 -6.47 8.98
C GLU A 328 -5.54 -7.97 9.15
N ALA A 329 -6.75 -8.46 8.86
CA ALA A 329 -7.08 -9.88 8.91
C ALA A 329 -6.30 -10.67 7.84
N CYS A 330 -6.25 -10.20 6.59
CA CYS A 330 -5.45 -10.82 5.53
C CYS A 330 -3.96 -10.89 5.90
N VAL A 331 -3.43 -9.82 6.51
CA VAL A 331 -2.04 -9.80 6.99
C VAL A 331 -1.83 -10.82 8.12
N ARG A 332 -2.73 -10.90 9.10
CA ARG A 332 -2.66 -11.91 10.19
C ARG A 332 -2.73 -13.34 9.64
N ASP A 333 -3.68 -13.62 8.75
CA ASP A 333 -3.86 -14.93 8.14
C ASP A 333 -2.57 -15.39 7.43
N ASN A 334 -1.99 -14.50 6.63
CA ASN A 334 -0.74 -14.80 5.90
C ASN A 334 0.44 -15.03 6.86
N LEU A 335 0.64 -14.13 7.82
CA LEU A 335 1.75 -14.22 8.77
C LEU A 335 1.56 -15.40 9.75
N ASN A 336 0.33 -15.74 10.11
CA ASN A 336 0.08 -16.93 10.92
C ASN A 336 0.57 -18.20 10.24
N GLN A 337 0.37 -18.31 8.95
CA GLN A 337 0.82 -19.47 8.17
C GLN A 337 2.33 -19.47 7.92
N ASN A 338 2.94 -18.28 7.67
CA ASN A 338 4.27 -18.21 7.08
C ASN A 338 5.36 -17.71 8.03
N ALA A 339 5.03 -16.89 9.04
CA ALA A 339 6.04 -16.31 9.92
C ALA A 339 6.61 -17.34 10.91
N PRO A 340 7.94 -17.40 11.06
CA PRO A 340 8.57 -18.14 12.13
C PRO A 340 8.10 -17.64 13.50
N ARG A 341 7.92 -18.56 14.46
CA ARG A 341 7.65 -18.21 15.85
C ARG A 341 8.97 -17.86 16.55
N ALA A 342 8.97 -16.84 17.39
CA ALA A 342 10.10 -16.49 18.23
C ALA A 342 9.63 -16.04 19.61
N MET A 343 10.52 -16.09 20.59
CA MET A 343 10.25 -15.55 21.92
C MET A 343 10.91 -14.19 22.08
N ALA A 344 10.09 -13.21 22.51
CA ALA A 344 10.53 -11.86 22.80
C ALA A 344 9.81 -11.35 24.03
N VAL A 345 10.52 -10.70 24.92
CA VAL A 345 10.00 -10.07 26.14
C VAL A 345 10.11 -8.57 25.97
N LEU A 346 8.96 -7.90 25.88
CA LEU A 346 8.90 -6.46 25.60
C LEU A 346 9.08 -5.62 26.87
N ASN A 347 8.57 -6.10 28.00
CA ASN A 347 8.70 -5.46 29.30
C ASN A 347 9.35 -6.43 30.30
N PRO A 348 10.71 -6.53 30.31
CA PRO A 348 11.39 -7.61 31.01
C PRO A 348 11.28 -7.52 32.53
N LEU A 349 10.89 -8.64 33.16
CA LEU A 349 11.03 -8.90 34.59
C LEU A 349 11.95 -10.10 34.77
N LYS A 350 12.98 -9.93 35.59
CA LYS A 350 13.95 -10.98 35.88
C LYS A 350 13.28 -12.13 36.66
N LEU A 351 13.62 -13.38 36.31
CA LEU A 351 13.20 -14.59 36.98
C LEU A 351 14.44 -15.45 37.26
N VAL A 352 14.68 -15.82 38.50
CA VAL A 352 15.75 -16.72 38.94
C VAL A 352 15.15 -18.06 39.32
N ILE A 353 15.72 -19.14 38.80
CA ILE A 353 15.35 -20.52 39.16
C ILE A 353 16.35 -21.01 40.22
N ASP A 354 15.96 -20.92 41.48
CA ASP A 354 16.85 -21.11 42.64
C ASP A 354 17.48 -22.52 42.69
N ASN A 355 16.74 -23.57 42.29
CA ASN A 355 17.22 -24.92 42.26
C ASN A 355 17.82 -25.38 40.91
N TYR A 356 18.03 -24.47 39.94
CA TYR A 356 18.75 -24.78 38.71
C TYR A 356 20.26 -24.55 38.93
N PRO A 357 21.12 -25.49 38.46
CA PRO A 357 22.57 -25.40 38.72
C PRO A 357 23.18 -24.08 38.20
N GLU A 358 23.97 -23.44 39.04
CA GLU A 358 24.65 -22.19 38.70
C GLU A 358 25.64 -22.40 37.54
N GLY A 359 25.68 -21.43 36.60
CA GLY A 359 26.51 -21.47 35.39
C GLY A 359 26.09 -22.53 34.34
N LYS A 360 25.12 -23.38 34.63
CA LYS A 360 24.62 -24.35 33.64
C LYS A 360 23.73 -23.68 32.61
N THR A 361 23.94 -24.00 31.33
CA THR A 361 23.05 -23.71 30.22
C THR A 361 22.69 -25.00 29.50
N GLU A 362 21.53 -25.04 28.86
CA GLU A 362 21.11 -26.12 27.99
C GLU A 362 20.33 -25.60 26.79
N GLU A 363 20.35 -26.35 25.69
CA GLU A 363 19.57 -26.05 24.51
C GLU A 363 18.18 -26.71 24.58
N ILE A 364 17.15 -25.89 24.41
CA ILE A 364 15.78 -26.33 24.28
C ILE A 364 15.39 -26.26 22.81
N GLU A 365 14.87 -27.35 22.26
CA GLU A 365 14.34 -27.39 20.91
C GLU A 365 12.90 -26.88 20.88
N VAL A 366 12.68 -25.84 20.07
CA VAL A 366 11.37 -25.20 19.89
C VAL A 366 10.99 -25.23 18.41
N GLU A 367 9.75 -25.55 18.11
CA GLU A 367 9.24 -25.55 16.74
C GLU A 367 9.34 -24.15 16.12
N ILE A 368 9.82 -24.08 14.87
CA ILE A 368 9.88 -22.83 14.12
C ILE A 368 8.47 -22.34 13.81
N ASN A 369 7.60 -23.23 13.34
CA ASN A 369 6.18 -22.94 13.16
C ASN A 369 5.38 -24.25 13.40
N PRO A 370 4.50 -24.29 14.41
CA PRO A 370 3.69 -25.48 14.71
C PRO A 370 2.76 -25.91 13.58
N ASP A 371 2.32 -24.95 12.76
CA ASP A 371 1.45 -25.21 11.61
C ASP A 371 2.21 -25.69 10.36
N LYS A 372 3.57 -25.64 10.41
CA LYS A 372 4.49 -26.08 9.35
C LYS A 372 5.65 -26.89 9.94
N PRO A 373 5.42 -28.15 10.36
CA PRO A 373 6.46 -28.99 10.96
C PRO A 373 7.68 -29.22 10.06
N GLU A 374 7.51 -29.10 8.74
CA GLU A 374 8.58 -29.22 7.74
C GLU A 374 9.65 -28.12 7.87
N LEU A 375 9.36 -27.00 8.52
CA LEU A 375 10.35 -25.96 8.82
C LEU A 375 11.31 -26.39 9.96
N GLY A 376 10.98 -27.48 10.67
CA GLY A 376 11.82 -28.03 11.69
C GLY A 376 11.78 -27.27 13.03
N ARG A 377 12.86 -27.38 13.76
CA ARG A 377 13.03 -26.81 15.10
C ARG A 377 14.24 -25.89 15.17
N ARG A 378 14.19 -24.91 16.05
CA ARG A 378 15.29 -24.07 16.44
C ARG A 378 15.72 -24.36 17.88
N LYS A 379 16.95 -24.03 18.20
CA LYS A 379 17.50 -24.17 19.55
C LYS A 379 17.45 -22.84 20.27
N VAL A 380 16.98 -22.86 21.51
CA VAL A 380 16.92 -21.70 22.39
C VAL A 380 17.67 -22.03 23.67
N THR A 381 18.59 -21.18 24.08
CA THR A 381 19.38 -21.35 25.30
C THR A 381 18.49 -21.17 26.53
N PHE A 382 18.52 -22.15 27.46
CA PHE A 382 17.90 -22.06 28.78
C PHE A 382 18.97 -21.93 29.85
N SER A 383 18.73 -21.09 30.86
CA SER A 383 19.67 -20.81 31.94
C SER A 383 18.93 -20.62 33.26
N ARG A 384 19.70 -20.52 34.36
CA ARG A 384 19.17 -20.25 35.70
C ARG A 384 18.41 -18.92 35.78
N GLU A 385 18.93 -17.89 35.09
CA GLU A 385 18.31 -16.57 35.02
C GLU A 385 17.61 -16.40 33.69
N LEU A 386 16.35 -15.98 33.75
CA LEU A 386 15.48 -15.75 32.61
C LEU A 386 14.81 -14.39 32.73
N TYR A 387 14.19 -13.96 31.65
CA TYR A 387 13.27 -12.83 31.63
C TYR A 387 11.90 -13.30 31.15
N VAL A 388 10.84 -12.79 31.81
CA VAL A 388 9.43 -12.96 31.46
C VAL A 388 8.78 -11.59 31.33
N GLU A 389 7.57 -11.50 30.76
CA GLU A 389 6.84 -10.23 30.76
C GLU A 389 6.47 -9.82 32.18
N ARG A 390 6.64 -8.55 32.49
CA ARG A 390 6.22 -7.99 33.79
C ARG A 390 4.73 -8.21 34.05
N GLU A 391 3.91 -8.17 33.01
CA GLU A 391 2.47 -8.42 33.05
C GLU A 391 2.11 -9.90 33.32
N ASP A 392 3.09 -10.79 33.25
CA ASP A 392 2.93 -12.20 33.60
C ASP A 392 3.08 -12.47 35.11
N PHE A 393 3.37 -11.44 35.92
CA PHE A 393 3.41 -11.55 37.36
C PHE A 393 2.41 -10.60 38.04
N MET A 394 1.82 -11.08 39.15
CA MET A 394 0.94 -10.29 40.01
C MET A 394 1.10 -10.77 41.46
N ALA A 395 1.50 -9.89 42.38
CA ALA A 395 1.70 -10.26 43.77
C ALA A 395 0.40 -10.72 44.43
N GLU A 396 -0.70 -9.98 44.18
CA GLU A 396 -2.06 -10.32 44.62
C GLU A 396 -2.93 -10.61 43.39
N PRO A 397 -3.11 -11.89 43.02
CA PRO A 397 -3.77 -12.25 41.78
C PRO A 397 -5.27 -12.02 41.83
N VAL A 398 -5.82 -11.47 40.74
CA VAL A 398 -7.27 -11.38 40.55
C VAL A 398 -7.87 -12.75 40.19
N LYS A 399 -9.19 -12.90 40.39
CA LYS A 399 -9.91 -14.13 40.02
C LYS A 399 -9.67 -14.52 38.56
N LYS A 400 -9.32 -15.79 38.32
CA LYS A 400 -8.97 -16.36 36.99
C LYS A 400 -7.64 -15.85 36.39
N TYR A 401 -6.72 -15.37 37.21
CA TYR A 401 -5.35 -15.10 36.79
C TYR A 401 -4.54 -16.42 36.83
N PHE A 402 -4.07 -16.88 35.67
CA PHE A 402 -3.37 -18.16 35.50
C PHE A 402 -1.89 -17.96 35.11
N ARG A 403 -1.26 -16.91 35.63
CA ARG A 403 0.15 -16.62 35.43
C ARG A 403 0.92 -16.69 36.73
N LEU A 404 2.10 -16.08 36.82
CA LEU A 404 2.95 -16.15 38.02
C LEU A 404 2.38 -15.29 39.17
N PHE A 405 2.34 -15.89 40.35
CA PHE A 405 2.16 -15.27 41.65
C PHE A 405 2.70 -16.23 42.72
N PRO A 406 3.00 -15.78 43.96
CA PRO A 406 3.54 -16.65 44.99
C PRO A 406 2.70 -17.89 45.23
N GLY A 407 3.31 -19.08 45.08
CA GLY A 407 2.70 -20.40 45.21
C GLY A 407 2.08 -20.96 43.92
N ASN A 408 2.06 -20.22 42.81
CA ASN A 408 1.49 -20.73 41.55
C ASN A 408 2.54 -21.32 40.61
N GLU A 409 2.18 -22.45 39.99
CA GLU A 409 2.97 -23.15 39.00
C GLU A 409 2.50 -22.81 37.60
N VAL A 410 3.44 -22.51 36.70
CA VAL A 410 3.20 -22.24 35.28
C VAL A 410 4.15 -23.04 34.40
N ARG A 411 3.83 -23.15 33.13
CA ARG A 411 4.70 -23.76 32.11
C ARG A 411 5.53 -22.66 31.42
N LEU A 412 6.83 -22.80 31.42
CA LEU A 412 7.70 -22.09 30.50
C LEU A 412 7.68 -22.81 29.15
N LYS A 413 7.36 -22.10 28.08
CA LYS A 413 7.13 -22.67 26.73
C LYS A 413 8.28 -23.59 26.32
N SER A 414 7.94 -24.83 25.99
CA SER A 414 8.86 -25.92 25.57
C SER A 414 9.97 -26.27 26.56
N ALA A 415 10.03 -25.66 27.75
CA ALA A 415 11.04 -25.89 28.76
C ALA A 415 10.49 -26.66 29.95
N TYR A 416 10.23 -26.02 31.06
CA TYR A 416 9.91 -26.64 32.34
C TYR A 416 8.67 -26.04 33.00
N TYR A 417 8.10 -26.72 33.98
CA TYR A 417 7.19 -26.11 34.96
C TYR A 417 8.03 -25.37 36.00
N VAL A 418 7.57 -24.17 36.37
CA VAL A 418 8.19 -23.37 37.42
C VAL A 418 7.12 -22.89 38.39
N THR A 419 7.44 -22.95 39.69
CA THR A 419 6.61 -22.42 40.77
C THR A 419 7.25 -21.15 41.30
N CYS A 420 6.52 -20.05 41.35
CA CYS A 420 6.98 -18.82 41.98
C CYS A 420 6.91 -18.98 43.51
N ASN A 421 8.03 -18.79 44.22
CA ASN A 421 8.09 -18.89 45.67
C ASN A 421 8.04 -17.51 46.34
N SER A 422 8.78 -16.55 45.81
CA SER A 422 8.88 -15.19 46.34
C SER A 422 9.28 -14.21 45.25
N TYR A 423 9.35 -12.94 45.60
CA TYR A 423 9.80 -11.86 44.73
C TYR A 423 10.51 -10.77 45.51
N ASP A 424 11.42 -10.05 44.87
CA ASP A 424 12.10 -8.87 45.41
C ASP A 424 11.44 -7.61 44.87
N THR A 425 11.50 -6.56 45.69
CA THR A 425 11.04 -5.20 45.31
C THR A 425 12.16 -4.16 45.52
N ASP A 426 12.08 -3.08 44.79
CA ASP A 426 12.91 -1.90 45.00
C ASP A 426 12.36 -1.01 46.14
N GLU A 427 12.99 0.13 46.36
CA GLU A 427 12.62 1.12 47.38
C GLU A 427 11.21 1.72 47.16
N ASN A 428 10.70 1.65 45.92
CA ASN A 428 9.37 2.16 45.55
C ASN A 428 8.29 1.06 45.62
N GLY A 429 8.67 -0.18 45.95
CA GLY A 429 7.79 -1.32 46.00
C GLY A 429 7.58 -1.99 44.61
N GLU A 430 8.30 -1.57 43.58
CA GLU A 430 8.24 -2.18 42.26
C GLU A 430 8.98 -3.51 42.25
N VAL A 431 8.35 -4.54 41.66
CA VAL A 431 8.93 -5.89 41.60
C VAL A 431 10.13 -5.90 40.64
N THR A 432 11.28 -6.37 41.13
CA THR A 432 12.56 -6.39 40.39
C THR A 432 13.01 -7.78 39.99
N CYS A 433 12.68 -8.81 40.79
CA CYS A 433 13.10 -10.19 40.55
C CYS A 433 12.06 -11.16 41.08
N LEU A 434 11.84 -12.26 40.36
CA LEU A 434 11.04 -13.42 40.81
C LEU A 434 11.96 -14.55 41.19
N HIS A 435 11.68 -15.23 42.32
CA HIS A 435 12.37 -16.42 42.77
C HIS A 435 11.47 -17.65 42.56
N CYS A 436 11.91 -18.56 41.71
CA CYS A 436 11.13 -19.74 41.32
C CYS A 436 11.94 -21.02 41.55
N THR A 437 11.22 -22.13 41.66
CA THR A 437 11.81 -23.47 41.54
C THR A 437 11.24 -24.17 40.32
N TYR A 438 12.09 -24.93 39.61
CA TYR A 438 11.63 -25.75 38.48
C TYR A 438 11.48 -27.20 38.85
N ASP A 439 10.62 -27.90 38.10
CA ASP A 439 10.47 -29.34 38.16
C ASP A 439 11.36 -29.99 37.06
N PRO A 440 12.47 -30.68 37.41
CA PRO A 440 13.36 -31.32 36.43
C PRO A 440 12.69 -32.39 35.55
N GLU A 441 11.62 -33.04 36.05
CA GLU A 441 10.90 -34.07 35.33
C GLU A 441 9.91 -33.52 34.30
N SER A 442 9.68 -32.21 34.31
CA SER A 442 8.74 -31.51 33.42
C SER A 442 9.34 -31.04 32.10
N ARG A 443 10.54 -31.49 31.72
CA ARG A 443 11.21 -31.09 30.49
C ARG A 443 10.34 -31.30 29.26
N GLY A 444 10.17 -30.26 28.43
CA GLY A 444 9.25 -30.27 27.28
C GLY A 444 7.81 -29.89 27.65
N GLY A 445 7.49 -29.70 28.94
CA GLY A 445 6.19 -29.23 29.42
C GLY A 445 5.18 -30.35 29.70
N GLU A 446 5.65 -31.56 29.99
CA GLU A 446 4.87 -32.68 30.47
C GLU A 446 5.52 -33.28 31.74
N THR A 447 4.74 -33.92 32.60
CA THR A 447 5.23 -34.53 33.82
C THR A 447 4.74 -35.97 33.95
N PRO A 448 5.52 -36.86 34.60
CA PRO A 448 5.12 -38.27 34.80
C PRO A 448 3.80 -38.43 35.57
N ASP A 449 3.47 -37.51 36.45
CA ASP A 449 2.22 -37.50 37.22
C ASP A 449 1.00 -37.01 36.43
N GLY A 450 1.20 -36.49 35.20
CA GLY A 450 0.14 -36.06 34.29
C GLY A 450 -0.66 -34.85 34.78
N ARG A 451 -0.13 -34.07 35.76
CA ARG A 451 -0.81 -32.87 36.26
C ARG A 451 -0.94 -31.84 35.18
N LYS A 452 -2.07 -31.14 35.17
CA LYS A 452 -2.35 -30.08 34.20
C LYS A 452 -2.04 -28.72 34.81
N VAL A 453 -1.01 -28.06 34.30
CA VAL A 453 -0.64 -26.68 34.67
C VAL A 453 -1.33 -25.71 33.73
N ARG A 454 -2.03 -24.71 34.29
CA ARG A 454 -2.67 -23.64 33.53
C ARG A 454 -1.68 -22.48 33.37
N GLY A 455 -1.64 -21.93 32.17
CA GLY A 455 -0.74 -20.81 31.85
C GLY A 455 0.59 -21.30 31.28
N THR A 456 0.85 -20.86 30.04
CA THR A 456 2.14 -21.05 29.37
C THR A 456 2.73 -19.68 29.07
N LEU A 457 3.94 -19.45 29.56
CA LEU A 457 4.67 -18.19 29.39
C LEU A 457 5.80 -18.37 28.37
N HIS A 458 6.03 -17.36 27.56
CA HIS A 458 7.27 -17.23 26.81
C HIS A 458 8.35 -16.62 27.72
N TRP A 459 9.58 -16.83 27.38
CA TRP A 459 10.74 -16.45 28.19
C TRP A 459 11.94 -16.20 27.31
N VAL A 460 12.92 -15.45 27.82
CA VAL A 460 14.21 -15.21 27.18
C VAL A 460 15.33 -15.45 28.19
N SER A 461 16.40 -16.13 27.78
CA SER A 461 17.55 -16.41 28.66
C SER A 461 18.36 -15.15 28.93
N ALA A 462 18.80 -14.99 30.19
CA ALA A 462 19.77 -13.95 30.52
C ALA A 462 21.17 -14.24 29.95
N ALA A 463 21.50 -15.52 29.73
CA ALA A 463 22.79 -15.94 29.18
C ALA A 463 22.91 -15.77 27.66
N ASP A 464 21.78 -15.75 26.93
CA ASP A 464 21.78 -15.61 25.48
C ASP A 464 20.51 -14.85 25.00
N ASN A 465 20.69 -13.58 24.78
CA ASN A 465 19.60 -12.70 24.30
C ASN A 465 20.16 -11.58 23.40
N VAL A 466 19.23 -10.90 22.73
CA VAL A 466 19.50 -9.75 21.91
C VAL A 466 18.64 -8.59 22.38
N LYS A 467 19.25 -7.45 22.64
CA LYS A 467 18.51 -6.21 22.96
C LYS A 467 17.93 -5.60 21.70
N ALA A 468 16.73 -5.10 21.79
CA ALA A 468 16.04 -4.44 20.70
C ALA A 468 15.21 -3.24 21.16
N GLN A 469 14.99 -2.31 20.25
CA GLN A 469 13.90 -1.34 20.35
C GLN A 469 12.68 -1.91 19.61
N VAL A 470 11.52 -1.86 20.21
CA VAL A 470 10.27 -2.28 19.58
C VAL A 470 9.37 -1.07 19.36
N ARG A 471 8.88 -0.92 18.13
CA ARG A 471 7.94 0.11 17.73
C ARG A 471 6.56 -0.52 17.56
N LEU A 472 5.64 -0.19 18.47
CA LEU A 472 4.26 -0.67 18.41
C LEU A 472 3.43 0.31 17.60
N TYR A 473 3.22 -0.02 16.33
CA TYR A 473 2.36 0.76 15.44
C TYR A 473 0.89 0.38 15.60
N ASP A 474 0.02 1.38 15.57
CA ASP A 474 -1.44 1.25 15.47
C ASP A 474 -1.94 2.07 14.28
N ARG A 475 -3.26 2.20 14.11
CA ARG A 475 -3.86 3.04 13.06
C ARG A 475 -3.54 4.51 13.31
N LEU A 476 -3.22 5.23 12.22
CA LEU A 476 -2.88 6.66 12.29
C LEU A 476 -4.08 7.53 12.69
N PHE A 477 -5.31 7.09 12.38
CA PHE A 477 -6.52 7.87 12.64
C PHE A 477 -7.49 7.13 13.56
N ASN A 478 -8.21 7.90 14.39
CA ASN A 478 -9.19 7.41 15.35
C ASN A 478 -10.59 7.23 14.77
N THR A 479 -10.89 7.85 13.62
CA THR A 479 -12.22 7.87 13.01
C THR A 479 -12.26 7.09 11.70
N GLU A 480 -13.43 6.56 11.35
CA GLU A 480 -13.63 5.80 10.11
C GLU A 480 -13.41 6.68 8.87
N ASN A 481 -13.79 7.94 8.92
CA ASN A 481 -13.62 8.90 7.84
C ASN A 481 -12.86 10.15 8.33
N PRO A 482 -11.51 10.11 8.37
CA PRO A 482 -10.72 11.20 8.94
C PRO A 482 -10.90 12.54 8.27
N ALA A 483 -11.16 12.56 6.96
CA ALA A 483 -11.28 13.77 6.16
C ALA A 483 -12.72 14.25 5.97
N GLY A 484 -13.73 13.62 6.61
CA GLY A 484 -15.14 13.89 6.40
C GLY A 484 -15.70 13.28 5.10
N GLU A 485 -17.02 13.29 4.93
CA GLU A 485 -17.68 12.64 3.78
C GLU A 485 -17.29 13.27 2.43
N ASP A 486 -17.08 14.59 2.40
CA ASP A 486 -16.67 15.34 1.22
C ASP A 486 -15.14 15.37 1.01
N GLY A 487 -14.37 14.77 1.93
CA GLY A 487 -12.91 14.74 1.89
C GLY A 487 -12.22 16.07 2.22
N ASN A 488 -12.96 17.09 2.65
CA ASN A 488 -12.45 18.44 2.92
C ASN A 488 -12.31 18.75 4.43
N GLY A 489 -12.70 17.82 5.32
CA GLY A 489 -12.60 17.98 6.75
C GLY A 489 -11.15 18.08 7.24
N ASP A 490 -10.98 18.66 8.42
CA ASP A 490 -9.69 18.77 9.11
C ASP A 490 -9.28 17.40 9.69
N TYR A 491 -8.58 16.62 8.88
CA TYR A 491 -8.13 15.27 9.23
C TYR A 491 -7.05 15.24 10.31
N LEU A 492 -6.33 16.35 10.52
CA LEU A 492 -5.26 16.43 11.53
C LEU A 492 -5.82 16.32 12.96
N GLN A 493 -7.06 16.76 13.19
CA GLN A 493 -7.73 16.61 14.49
C GLN A 493 -8.10 15.15 14.82
N ASN A 494 -8.10 14.28 13.81
CA ASN A 494 -8.47 12.87 13.93
C ASN A 494 -7.25 11.94 14.06
N ILE A 495 -6.05 12.50 14.23
CA ILE A 495 -4.83 11.71 14.42
C ILE A 495 -4.90 10.98 15.76
N ASN A 496 -4.54 9.69 15.75
CA ASN A 496 -4.40 8.87 16.93
C ASN A 496 -3.05 9.17 17.62
N PRO A 497 -3.03 9.80 18.79
CA PRO A 497 -1.80 10.10 19.51
C PRO A 497 -1.04 8.85 19.93
N ASP A 498 -1.74 7.72 20.09
CA ASP A 498 -1.16 6.42 20.46
C ASP A 498 -0.81 5.55 19.21
N SER A 499 -0.78 6.16 18.02
CA SER A 499 -0.46 5.45 16.77
C SER A 499 0.95 4.86 16.72
N LEU A 500 1.85 5.33 17.56
CA LEU A 500 3.22 4.83 17.73
C LEU A 500 3.62 4.88 19.21
N LYS A 501 3.97 3.69 19.75
CA LYS A 501 4.62 3.58 21.07
C LYS A 501 6.00 2.92 20.87
N ILE A 502 7.04 3.57 21.31
CA ILE A 502 8.41 3.07 21.27
C ILE A 502 8.75 2.44 22.64
N ILE A 503 9.28 1.24 22.62
CA ILE A 503 9.70 0.50 23.80
C ILE A 503 11.18 0.15 23.64
N ASP A 504 12.01 0.66 24.53
CA ASP A 504 13.43 0.34 24.59
C ASP A 504 13.72 -0.79 25.58
N GLY A 505 14.84 -1.47 25.39
CA GLY A 505 15.29 -2.51 26.32
C GLY A 505 14.51 -3.82 26.23
N CYS A 506 13.76 -4.05 25.15
CA CYS A 506 13.17 -5.34 24.85
C CYS A 506 14.26 -6.41 24.67
N LEU A 507 13.97 -7.65 25.05
CA LEU A 507 14.87 -8.79 24.97
C LEU A 507 14.30 -9.84 24.02
N LEU A 508 15.09 -10.23 23.02
CA LEU A 508 14.75 -11.25 22.04
C LEU A 508 15.61 -12.50 22.30
N GLU A 509 15.09 -13.70 21.95
CA GLU A 509 15.89 -14.93 21.99
C GLU A 509 17.17 -14.80 21.14
N GLY A 510 18.26 -15.44 21.55
CA GLY A 510 19.58 -15.29 20.93
C GLY A 510 19.63 -15.62 19.44
N GLY A 511 18.77 -16.51 18.95
CA GLY A 511 18.66 -16.89 17.55
C GLY A 511 18.27 -15.74 16.59
N LEU A 512 17.80 -14.61 17.13
CA LEU A 512 17.46 -13.43 16.32
C LEU A 512 18.63 -12.45 16.14
N ARG A 513 19.83 -12.78 16.58
CA ARG A 513 21.03 -11.92 16.52
C ARG A 513 21.38 -11.46 15.10
N ASP A 514 21.17 -12.34 14.12
CA ASP A 514 21.51 -12.11 12.72
C ASP A 514 20.28 -11.78 11.85
N ALA A 515 19.14 -11.42 12.49
CA ALA A 515 17.94 -11.01 11.79
C ALA A 515 18.20 -9.73 10.96
N LYS A 516 17.64 -9.71 9.75
CA LYS A 516 17.88 -8.66 8.75
C LYS A 516 16.63 -7.82 8.52
N PRO A 517 16.77 -6.56 8.07
CA PRO A 517 15.64 -5.77 7.64
C PRO A 517 14.71 -6.52 6.69
N GLY A 518 13.42 -6.50 7.00
CA GLY A 518 12.38 -7.22 6.26
C GLY A 518 12.05 -8.62 6.79
N ASP A 519 12.89 -9.22 7.64
CA ASP A 519 12.55 -10.48 8.30
C ASP A 519 11.32 -10.31 9.19
N THR A 520 10.40 -11.26 9.11
CA THR A 520 9.14 -11.23 9.86
C THR A 520 9.06 -12.39 10.85
N PHE A 521 8.48 -12.14 12.02
CA PHE A 521 8.33 -13.12 13.10
C PHE A 521 6.96 -12.98 13.76
N GLN A 522 6.44 -14.10 14.28
CA GLN A 522 5.43 -14.02 15.32
C GLN A 522 6.12 -14.05 16.68
N PHE A 523 6.11 -12.95 17.41
CA PHE A 523 6.49 -12.98 18.82
C PHE A 523 5.34 -13.60 19.62
N MET A 524 5.66 -14.73 20.24
CA MET A 524 4.66 -15.57 20.91
C MET A 524 3.87 -14.76 21.93
N ARG A 525 2.52 -14.84 21.84
CA ARG A 525 1.56 -14.11 22.68
C ARG A 525 1.54 -12.58 22.48
N GLN A 526 2.43 -11.99 21.65
CA GLN A 526 2.58 -10.54 21.47
C GLN A 526 1.98 -10.02 20.14
N GLY A 527 2.26 -10.68 19.03
CA GLY A 527 1.82 -10.25 17.69
C GLY A 527 2.78 -10.66 16.59
N TYR A 528 2.62 -10.02 15.44
CA TYR A 528 3.51 -10.19 14.29
C TYR A 528 4.38 -8.94 14.14
N PHE A 529 5.65 -9.18 13.86
CA PHE A 529 6.68 -8.16 13.87
C PHE A 529 7.60 -8.29 12.66
N CYS A 530 8.19 -7.16 12.26
CA CYS A 530 9.13 -7.07 11.16
C CYS A 530 10.38 -6.30 11.60
N VAL A 531 11.55 -6.73 11.17
CA VAL A 531 12.81 -6.00 11.39
C VAL A 531 12.82 -4.75 10.53
N ASP A 532 12.94 -3.57 11.15
CA ASP A 532 12.96 -2.28 10.46
C ASP A 532 14.26 -2.06 9.67
N LYS A 533 14.17 -1.32 8.57
CA LYS A 533 15.31 -0.94 7.74
C LYS A 533 16.40 -0.12 8.49
N ASP A 534 16.00 0.56 9.58
CA ASP A 534 16.91 1.36 10.41
C ASP A 534 17.75 0.48 11.36
N SER A 535 17.51 -0.85 11.38
CA SER A 535 18.31 -1.78 12.18
C SER A 535 19.76 -1.83 11.70
N THR A 536 20.67 -1.92 12.66
CA THR A 536 22.10 -2.11 12.40
C THR A 536 22.62 -3.31 13.22
N PRO A 537 23.77 -3.90 12.87
CA PRO A 537 24.36 -4.97 13.68
C PRO A 537 24.48 -4.57 15.16
N GLY A 538 23.86 -5.35 16.03
CA GLY A 538 23.85 -5.08 17.48
C GLY A 538 22.80 -4.05 17.95
N ASN A 539 22.03 -3.45 17.04
CA ASN A 539 20.94 -2.51 17.36
C ASN A 539 19.72 -2.83 16.51
N LEU A 540 18.97 -3.83 16.92
CA LEU A 540 17.74 -4.21 16.24
C LEU A 540 16.59 -3.27 16.57
N ILE A 541 15.90 -2.84 15.53
CA ILE A 541 14.65 -2.08 15.60
C ILE A 541 13.55 -2.95 14.99
N ILE A 542 12.50 -3.20 15.75
CA ILE A 542 11.45 -4.14 15.39
C ILE A 542 10.11 -3.42 15.34
N ASN A 543 9.45 -3.49 14.20
CA ASN A 543 8.12 -2.90 13.98
C ASN A 543 7.03 -3.92 14.24
N ARG A 544 6.02 -3.58 15.04
CA ARG A 544 4.80 -4.40 15.09
C ARG A 544 4.03 -4.24 13.80
N THR A 545 3.88 -5.33 13.06
CA THR A 545 3.08 -5.41 11.83
C THR A 545 1.59 -5.38 12.16
N VAL A 546 1.10 -6.38 12.91
CA VAL A 546 -0.27 -6.44 13.43
C VAL A 546 -0.30 -7.17 14.77
N ALA A 547 -1.28 -6.88 15.60
CA ALA A 547 -1.54 -7.61 16.84
C ALA A 547 -2.12 -9.00 16.54
N LEU A 548 -2.02 -9.95 17.49
CA LEU A 548 -2.62 -11.28 17.36
C LEU A 548 -4.14 -11.25 17.16
N ASN A 549 -4.80 -10.32 17.86
CA ASN A 549 -6.24 -10.12 17.78
C ASN A 549 -6.53 -8.67 17.45
N SER A 550 -7.63 -8.41 16.75
CA SER A 550 -8.09 -7.04 16.54
C SER A 550 -8.40 -6.37 17.88
N SER A 551 -7.70 -5.29 18.18
CA SER A 551 -7.98 -4.46 19.38
C SER A 551 -9.15 -3.51 19.12
N TRP A 552 -9.47 -3.24 17.85
CA TRP A 552 -10.53 -2.30 17.44
C TRP A 552 -11.93 -2.87 17.63
N ASP A 553 -12.11 -4.17 17.45
CA ASP A 553 -13.39 -4.86 17.71
C ASP A 553 -13.77 -4.86 19.19
N LYS A 554 -12.79 -4.69 20.09
CA LYS A 554 -13.03 -4.59 21.55
C LYS A 554 -13.40 -3.19 22.00
N LYS A 555 -13.03 -2.14 21.25
CA LYS A 555 -13.40 -0.74 21.57
C LYS A 555 -14.84 -0.41 21.14
N LYS A 556 -15.46 -1.23 20.29
CA LYS A 556 -16.87 -1.09 19.88
C LYS A 556 -17.88 -1.79 20.83
N LYS A 557 -17.40 -2.51 21.86
CA LYS A 557 -18.21 -3.10 22.94
C LYS A 557 -17.98 -2.32 24.26
#